data_383f0d68afd2ce120e4237daeebad27e
#
_entry.id   383f0d68afd2ce120e4237daeebad27e
#
_cell.length_a   1.000
_cell.length_b   1.000
_cell.length_c   1.000
_cell.angle_alpha   90.00
_cell.angle_beta   90.00
_cell.angle_gamma   90.00
#
_symmetry.space_group_name_H-M   'P 1'
#
loop_
_entity.id
_entity.type
_entity.pdbx_description
1 polymer ?
#
loop_
_entity_poly.entity_id
_entity_poly.type
_entity_poly.pdbx_seq_one_letter_code
_entity_poly.pdbx_strand_id
1 'polypeptide(L)'
;MQKHLLLRLLAVLLGFTLVAAACGDDDSDGGEAADSSSDSADDSGDSAGDSEDVVEATQDGSVLAAVIARGELNCGVSGAGVGFSVTQPDGSQVGFDADYCRATAAAILGDANAVNFVPLTAAERFTAVQTGQVDVLFRNTTWTQSRDTDVGMDFGPTTYFDGQQLMGRAGDGFSGASGVADIDGAVVCTNAGTTTEKNIADAAKAEGINIELQTFEDFNQVTDAFINGACDIITTDGSALVGRKAEQQPADQEWAIFPATPISKEPLGPTYGQNDSAFADAVNWTVYATMIADENGINQGNVDDAAANPPTAEIGRLLGGEGELQSAMGLSADAFYQVISQVGNYSDIFDRHLTPLGITREGSANAQWTDGGLIYAPPAR
;
A
#
# COMPACT_ATOMS: atom_id res chain seq x y z
N MET A 1 -32.47 26.05 42.96
CA MET A 1 -31.82 25.06 43.81
C MET A 1 -30.39 24.91 43.32
N GLN A 2 -29.59 25.93 43.68
CA GLN A 2 -28.13 25.97 43.53
C GLN A 2 -27.53 25.49 44.86
N LYS A 3 -26.59 24.54 44.81
CA LYS A 3 -25.60 24.20 45.83
C LYS A 3 -25.28 22.72 45.71
N HIS A 4 -24.34 22.33 44.86
CA HIS A 4 -23.54 21.09 44.94
C HIS A 4 -22.55 20.95 43.75
N LEU A 5 -22.03 22.08 43.25
CA LEU A 5 -21.03 22.06 42.16
C LEU A 5 -19.74 22.80 42.54
N LEU A 6 -19.24 22.60 43.77
CA LEU A 6 -18.04 23.27 44.22
C LEU A 6 -17.24 22.49 45.27
N LEU A 7 -16.99 21.21 45.00
CA LEU A 7 -16.12 20.41 45.92
C LEU A 7 -15.50 19.18 45.22
N ARG A 8 -14.87 19.33 44.08
CA ARG A 8 -13.93 18.32 43.51
C ARG A 8 -12.85 18.95 42.63
N LEU A 9 -12.21 20.00 43.16
CA LEU A 9 -11.03 20.62 42.52
C LEU A 9 -10.07 21.06 43.62
N LEU A 10 -9.45 20.11 44.31
CA LEU A 10 -8.28 20.37 45.14
C LEU A 10 -7.73 19.00 45.62
N ALA A 11 -6.86 18.40 44.89
CA ALA A 11 -5.88 17.43 45.35
C ALA A 11 -5.15 16.83 44.15
N VAL A 12 -4.11 17.43 43.65
CA VAL A 12 -2.84 16.83 43.17
C VAL A 12 -1.92 18.01 42.79
N LEU A 13 -1.30 18.58 43.80
CA LEU A 13 -0.15 19.48 43.65
C LEU A 13 0.69 19.18 44.91
N LEU A 14 1.68 18.32 44.78
CA LEU A 14 2.93 18.29 45.58
C LEU A 14 3.75 17.07 45.18
N GLY A 15 4.93 17.29 44.64
CA GLY A 15 5.90 16.22 44.39
C GLY A 15 7.01 16.61 43.40
N PHE A 16 7.51 17.86 43.43
CA PHE A 16 8.81 18.18 42.84
C PHE A 16 9.85 18.23 43.97
N THR A 17 10.77 17.31 43.99
CA THR A 17 12.04 17.47 44.71
C THR A 17 13.20 17.40 43.71
N LEU A 18 13.89 18.52 43.64
CA LEU A 18 15.21 18.71 43.02
C LEU A 18 16.26 17.83 43.68
N VAL A 19 17.15 17.26 42.82
CA VAL A 19 18.53 16.99 43.25
C VAL A 19 19.43 17.65 42.16
N ALA A 20 20.08 18.73 42.59
CA ALA A 20 21.23 19.33 41.93
C ALA A 20 22.47 19.12 42.78
N ALA A 21 23.62 19.11 42.17
CA ALA A 21 25.01 19.17 42.61
C ALA A 21 25.80 17.91 42.24
N ALA A 22 27.03 18.00 41.72
CA ALA A 22 28.02 19.07 41.76
C ALA A 22 29.04 18.88 40.66
N CYS A 23 29.59 20.00 40.22
CA CYS A 23 30.80 20.17 39.41
C CYS A 23 32.05 19.70 40.19
N GLY A 24 33.07 19.30 39.42
CA GLY A 24 34.45 19.18 39.91
C GLY A 24 35.39 19.22 38.69
N ASP A 25 35.93 20.40 38.43
CA ASP A 25 37.11 20.62 37.60
C ASP A 25 38.34 20.04 38.32
N ASP A 26 39.30 19.49 37.59
CA ASP A 26 40.71 19.81 37.81
C ASP A 26 41.57 19.46 36.58
N ASP A 27 42.37 20.46 36.24
CA ASP A 27 43.43 20.49 35.25
C ASP A 27 44.64 19.68 35.65
N SER A 28 45.42 19.20 34.70
CA SER A 28 46.81 19.50 34.43
C SER A 28 47.52 18.36 33.66
N ASP A 29 47.89 18.65 32.47
CA ASP A 29 49.25 18.97 31.99
C ASP A 29 50.27 17.84 31.87
N GLY A 30 50.85 17.70 30.66
CA GLY A 30 52.30 17.50 30.45
C GLY A 30 52.80 16.17 29.91
N GLY A 31 53.38 16.23 28.70
CA GLY A 31 54.67 15.56 28.44
C GLY A 31 54.71 14.46 27.38
N GLU A 32 55.02 14.87 26.21
CA GLU A 32 56.12 14.46 25.28
C GLU A 32 56.68 13.03 25.26
N ALA A 33 56.58 12.45 24.09
CA ALA A 33 57.66 12.08 23.12
C ALA A 33 58.40 10.75 23.24
N ALA A 34 58.56 10.21 22.05
CA ALA A 34 59.66 9.42 21.47
C ALA A 34 59.56 7.91 21.51
N ASP A 35 59.31 7.34 20.36
CA ASP A 35 60.26 6.79 19.35
C ASP A 35 60.97 5.48 19.74
N SER A 36 60.80 4.47 18.96
CA SER A 36 61.79 3.69 18.18
C SER A 36 61.33 2.27 17.87
N SER A 37 61.17 2.06 16.58
CA SER A 37 61.81 1.05 15.70
C SER A 37 62.11 -0.37 16.25
N SER A 38 61.67 -1.37 15.55
CA SER A 38 62.35 -2.24 14.57
C SER A 38 61.69 -3.61 14.50
N ASP A 39 61.22 -3.94 13.32
CA ASP A 39 61.79 -4.96 12.40
C ASP A 39 61.73 -6.42 12.85
N SER A 40 60.97 -7.22 12.14
CA SER A 40 61.40 -8.36 11.33
C SER A 40 60.21 -9.25 10.92
N ALA A 41 60.20 -9.60 9.66
CA ALA A 41 59.39 -10.54 8.95
C ALA A 41 59.38 -11.95 9.59
N ASP A 42 58.25 -12.65 9.44
CA ASP A 42 58.24 -13.91 8.69
C ASP A 42 56.84 -14.32 8.22
N ASP A 43 56.88 -14.90 7.07
CA ASP A 43 55.87 -15.43 6.17
C ASP A 43 55.23 -16.71 6.73
N SER A 44 53.92 -16.83 6.70
CA SER A 44 53.21 -18.05 6.30
C SER A 44 51.72 -17.78 6.10
N GLY A 45 51.31 -17.95 4.85
CA GLY A 45 49.94 -17.85 4.42
C GLY A 45 49.01 -18.86 5.10
N ASP A 46 47.85 -18.38 5.45
CA ASP A 46 46.66 -19.22 5.55
C ASP A 46 45.47 -18.42 4.96
N SER A 47 44.97 -18.93 3.85
CA SER A 47 43.74 -18.43 3.22
C SER A 47 42.58 -18.85 4.09
N ALA A 48 42.24 -18.05 5.07
CA ALA A 48 40.91 -18.10 5.68
C ALA A 48 39.98 -17.37 4.73
N GLY A 49 39.10 -18.12 4.05
CA GLY A 49 37.98 -17.57 3.34
C GLY A 49 37.13 -16.78 4.33
N ASP A 50 36.97 -15.50 4.08
CA ASP A 50 35.93 -14.67 4.68
C ASP A 50 34.62 -15.26 4.21
N SER A 51 34.06 -16.18 4.98
CA SER A 51 32.65 -16.44 4.95
C SER A 51 32.03 -15.22 5.64
N GLU A 52 31.63 -14.22 4.84
CA GLU A 52 30.66 -13.27 5.33
C GLU A 52 29.50 -14.08 5.89
N ASP A 53 29.32 -14.04 7.20
CA ASP A 53 28.12 -14.56 7.85
C ASP A 53 26.94 -13.84 7.21
N VAL A 54 26.23 -14.55 6.35
CA VAL A 54 24.93 -14.11 5.83
C VAL A 54 24.05 -13.93 7.07
N VAL A 55 23.83 -12.68 7.47
CA VAL A 55 22.93 -12.34 8.55
C VAL A 55 21.56 -12.88 8.12
N GLU A 56 21.08 -13.91 8.81
CA GLU A 56 19.71 -14.39 8.59
C GLU A 56 18.77 -13.18 8.69
N ALA A 57 18.14 -12.82 7.57
CA ALA A 57 17.30 -11.63 7.44
C ALA A 57 15.99 -11.73 8.24
N THR A 58 15.66 -12.89 8.78
CA THR A 58 14.51 -13.10 9.65
C THR A 58 14.89 -12.84 11.10
N GLN A 59 14.62 -11.63 11.60
CA GLN A 59 14.68 -11.38 13.03
C GLN A 59 13.55 -12.14 13.73
N ASP A 60 13.85 -12.84 14.83
CA ASP A 60 12.84 -13.43 15.71
C ASP A 60 11.80 -12.35 16.09
N GLY A 61 10.53 -12.62 15.79
CA GLY A 61 9.41 -11.70 16.06
C GLY A 61 8.97 -10.84 14.87
N SER A 62 9.58 -10.96 13.67
CA SER A 62 9.08 -10.29 12.47
C SER A 62 7.76 -10.89 11.98
N VAL A 63 6.95 -10.08 11.31
CA VAL A 63 5.72 -10.53 10.64
C VAL A 63 6.05 -11.58 9.57
N LEU A 64 7.17 -11.42 8.85
CA LEU A 64 7.64 -12.40 7.86
C LEU A 64 7.82 -13.80 8.50
N ALA A 65 8.53 -13.87 9.63
CA ALA A 65 8.72 -15.14 10.34
C ALA A 65 7.39 -15.74 10.82
N ALA A 66 6.47 -14.89 11.28
CA ALA A 66 5.14 -15.33 11.72
C ALA A 66 4.30 -15.88 10.56
N VAL A 67 4.33 -15.23 9.39
CA VAL A 67 3.65 -15.71 8.15
C VAL A 67 4.22 -17.04 7.70
N ILE A 68 5.54 -17.19 7.65
CA ILE A 68 6.22 -18.44 7.29
C ILE A 68 5.85 -19.57 8.26
N ALA A 69 5.92 -19.31 9.58
CA ALA A 69 5.61 -20.31 10.60
C ALA A 69 4.13 -20.73 10.58
N ARG A 70 3.21 -19.82 10.24
CA ARG A 70 1.78 -20.08 10.11
C ARG A 70 1.45 -20.81 8.80
N GLY A 71 2.23 -20.60 7.74
CA GLY A 71 1.98 -21.12 6.41
C GLY A 71 0.81 -20.45 5.68
N GLU A 72 0.43 -19.26 6.08
CA GLU A 72 -0.69 -18.51 5.52
C GLU A 72 -0.47 -17.00 5.72
N LEU A 73 -0.78 -16.19 4.69
CA LEU A 73 -0.78 -14.72 4.74
C LEU A 73 -2.18 -14.21 5.07
N ASN A 74 -2.34 -13.45 6.16
CA ASN A 74 -3.57 -12.71 6.43
C ASN A 74 -3.54 -11.38 5.67
N CYS A 75 -4.36 -11.26 4.63
CA CYS A 75 -4.41 -10.08 3.77
C CYS A 75 -5.73 -9.32 3.90
N GLY A 76 -5.65 -8.06 4.33
CA GLY A 76 -6.81 -7.17 4.43
C GLY A 76 -7.18 -6.60 3.06
N VAL A 77 -8.47 -6.75 2.67
CA VAL A 77 -9.03 -6.31 1.40
C VAL A 77 -10.32 -5.52 1.58
N SER A 78 -10.83 -4.89 0.52
CA SER A 78 -12.11 -4.17 0.60
C SER A 78 -13.32 -5.10 0.64
N GLY A 79 -13.30 -6.17 -0.14
CA GLY A 79 -14.44 -7.06 -0.33
C GLY A 79 -15.59 -6.47 -1.17
N ALA A 80 -15.58 -5.15 -1.44
CA ALA A 80 -16.61 -4.43 -2.19
C ALA A 80 -16.02 -3.46 -3.25
N GLY A 81 -14.70 -3.51 -3.48
CA GLY A 81 -14.00 -2.63 -4.43
C GLY A 81 -13.99 -3.21 -5.84
N VAL A 82 -14.92 -2.75 -6.70
CA VAL A 82 -15.02 -3.21 -8.09
C VAL A 82 -13.68 -3.03 -8.81
N GLY A 83 -13.20 -4.11 -9.44
CA GLY A 83 -11.90 -4.17 -10.09
C GLY A 83 -10.72 -4.39 -9.15
N PHE A 84 -10.82 -4.07 -7.86
CA PHE A 84 -9.71 -4.18 -6.90
C PHE A 84 -9.85 -5.38 -5.95
N SER A 85 -10.94 -5.49 -5.22
CA SER A 85 -11.24 -6.68 -4.43
C SER A 85 -12.74 -6.80 -4.18
N VAL A 86 -13.37 -7.84 -4.73
CA VAL A 86 -14.78 -8.14 -4.58
C VAL A 86 -14.95 -9.54 -4.03
N THR A 87 -15.74 -9.67 -2.97
CA THR A 87 -16.13 -10.97 -2.43
C THR A 87 -17.15 -11.61 -3.36
N GLN A 88 -16.83 -12.76 -3.91
CA GLN A 88 -17.72 -13.54 -4.75
C GLN A 88 -18.75 -14.33 -3.92
N PRO A 89 -19.83 -14.83 -4.53
CA PRO A 89 -20.84 -15.62 -3.81
C PRO A 89 -20.33 -16.88 -3.14
N ASP A 90 -19.20 -17.44 -3.63
CA ASP A 90 -18.52 -18.60 -3.05
C ASP A 90 -17.53 -18.24 -1.94
N GLY A 91 -17.40 -16.95 -1.62
CA GLY A 91 -16.47 -16.41 -0.60
C GLY A 91 -15.08 -16.09 -1.12
N SER A 92 -14.75 -16.42 -2.37
CA SER A 92 -13.46 -16.06 -2.95
C SER A 92 -13.33 -14.55 -3.17
N GLN A 93 -12.09 -14.05 -3.20
CA GLN A 93 -11.79 -12.65 -3.51
C GLN A 93 -11.22 -12.55 -4.92
N VAL A 94 -11.72 -11.59 -5.70
CA VAL A 94 -11.27 -11.33 -7.08
C VAL A 94 -10.99 -9.85 -7.25
N GLY A 95 -9.89 -9.53 -7.93
CA GLY A 95 -9.51 -8.15 -8.26
C GLY A 95 -8.01 -7.90 -8.16
N PHE A 96 -7.62 -6.71 -8.56
CA PHE A 96 -6.23 -6.24 -8.64
C PHE A 96 -5.52 -6.32 -7.27
N ASP A 97 -6.13 -5.81 -6.21
CA ASP A 97 -5.61 -5.89 -4.85
C ASP A 97 -5.57 -7.34 -4.33
N ALA A 98 -6.60 -8.14 -4.65
CA ALA A 98 -6.64 -9.55 -4.27
C ALA A 98 -5.53 -10.35 -4.94
N ASP A 99 -5.15 -10.03 -6.17
CA ASP A 99 -4.03 -10.68 -6.85
C ASP A 99 -2.67 -10.26 -6.26
N TYR A 100 -2.52 -9.03 -5.75
CA TYR A 100 -1.33 -8.65 -4.99
C TYR A 100 -1.23 -9.36 -3.62
N CYS A 101 -2.35 -9.67 -2.96
CA CYS A 101 -2.34 -10.58 -1.80
C CYS A 101 -1.80 -11.96 -2.18
N ARG A 102 -2.27 -12.52 -3.32
CA ARG A 102 -1.80 -13.80 -3.86
C ARG A 102 -0.33 -13.77 -4.26
N ALA A 103 0.11 -12.68 -4.90
CA ALA A 103 1.51 -12.49 -5.27
C ALA A 103 2.41 -12.48 -4.03
N THR A 104 1.99 -11.80 -2.95
CA THR A 104 2.73 -11.78 -1.69
C THR A 104 2.78 -13.16 -1.03
N ALA A 105 1.67 -13.92 -1.03
CA ALA A 105 1.65 -15.30 -0.54
C ALA A 105 2.55 -16.21 -1.39
N ALA A 106 2.53 -16.07 -2.72
CA ALA A 106 3.40 -16.83 -3.62
C ALA A 106 4.89 -16.54 -3.36
N ALA A 107 5.25 -15.27 -3.11
CA ALA A 107 6.63 -14.88 -2.80
C ALA A 107 7.11 -15.45 -1.46
N ILE A 108 6.30 -15.37 -0.41
CA ILE A 108 6.71 -15.76 0.95
C ILE A 108 6.58 -17.27 1.18
N LEU A 109 5.52 -17.89 0.63
CA LEU A 109 5.12 -19.27 0.95
C LEU A 109 5.21 -20.23 -0.25
N GLY A 110 5.52 -19.71 -1.45
CA GLY A 110 5.57 -20.50 -2.68
C GLY A 110 4.19 -20.90 -3.23
N ASP A 111 3.10 -20.46 -2.61
CA ASP A 111 1.73 -20.79 -3.02
C ASP A 111 0.82 -19.55 -2.98
N ALA A 112 0.32 -19.15 -4.13
CA ALA A 112 -0.61 -18.01 -4.26
C ALA A 112 -1.97 -18.25 -3.56
N ASN A 113 -2.30 -19.49 -3.21
CA ASN A 113 -3.53 -19.82 -2.49
C ASN A 113 -3.35 -19.84 -0.97
N ALA A 114 -2.11 -19.73 -0.47
CA ALA A 114 -1.82 -19.68 0.96
C ALA A 114 -2.13 -18.30 1.55
N VAL A 115 -3.32 -17.76 1.27
CA VAL A 115 -3.79 -16.44 1.69
C VAL A 115 -5.17 -16.52 2.32
N ASN A 116 -5.29 -15.96 3.53
CA ASN A 116 -6.55 -15.72 4.21
C ASN A 116 -6.97 -14.27 3.96
N PHE A 117 -8.02 -14.10 3.18
CA PHE A 117 -8.56 -12.78 2.88
C PHE A 117 -9.47 -12.30 4.01
N VAL A 118 -9.22 -11.08 4.49
CA VAL A 118 -10.01 -10.43 5.53
C VAL A 118 -10.66 -9.17 4.95
N PRO A 119 -11.96 -9.21 4.57
CA PRO A 119 -12.67 -8.01 4.17
C PRO A 119 -12.80 -7.02 5.33
N LEU A 120 -12.43 -5.76 5.09
CA LEU A 120 -12.39 -4.70 6.09
C LEU A 120 -13.06 -3.43 5.56
N THR A 121 -13.77 -2.72 6.43
CA THR A 121 -14.23 -1.36 6.13
C THR A 121 -13.06 -0.38 6.03
N ALA A 122 -13.30 0.81 5.50
CA ALA A 122 -12.26 1.84 5.44
C ALA A 122 -11.82 2.32 6.83
N ALA A 123 -12.71 2.30 7.80
CA ALA A 123 -12.45 2.73 9.17
C ALA A 123 -11.62 1.69 9.96
N GLU A 124 -11.83 0.40 9.71
CA GLU A 124 -11.22 -0.70 10.49
C GLU A 124 -9.80 -1.05 10.04
N ARG A 125 -9.45 -0.79 8.77
CA ARG A 125 -8.26 -1.35 8.12
C ARG A 125 -6.95 -1.12 8.88
N PHE A 126 -6.71 0.08 9.41
CA PHE A 126 -5.46 0.37 10.13
C PHE A 126 -5.40 -0.32 11.49
N THR A 127 -6.52 -0.36 12.21
CA THR A 127 -6.61 -1.11 13.47
C THR A 127 -6.36 -2.59 13.25
N ALA A 128 -6.84 -3.17 12.15
CA ALA A 128 -6.59 -4.57 11.80
C ALA A 128 -5.10 -4.88 11.62
N VAL A 129 -4.31 -3.97 11.04
CA VAL A 129 -2.84 -4.09 10.97
C VAL A 129 -2.22 -3.92 12.35
N GLN A 130 -2.59 -2.86 13.09
CA GLN A 130 -2.02 -2.55 14.40
C GLN A 130 -2.22 -3.67 15.43
N THR A 131 -3.32 -4.40 15.30
CA THR A 131 -3.64 -5.53 16.21
C THR A 131 -3.14 -6.89 15.71
N GLY A 132 -2.53 -6.95 14.52
CA GLY A 132 -2.08 -8.20 13.91
C GLY A 132 -3.23 -9.09 13.41
N GLN A 133 -4.44 -8.55 13.21
CA GLN A 133 -5.54 -9.26 12.58
C GLN A 133 -5.20 -9.56 11.11
N VAL A 134 -4.49 -8.64 10.46
CA VAL A 134 -3.92 -8.83 9.13
C VAL A 134 -2.44 -8.47 9.15
N ASP A 135 -1.67 -9.12 8.28
CA ASP A 135 -0.24 -8.89 8.11
C ASP A 135 0.01 -7.70 7.17
N VAL A 136 -0.80 -7.59 6.13
CA VAL A 136 -0.72 -6.56 5.09
C VAL A 136 -2.11 -6.16 4.60
N LEU A 137 -2.24 -4.92 4.14
CA LEU A 137 -3.40 -4.43 3.41
C LEU A 137 -3.07 -4.27 1.93
N PHE A 138 -3.88 -4.85 1.06
CA PHE A 138 -4.08 -4.42 -0.32
C PHE A 138 -5.56 -4.03 -0.44
N ARG A 139 -5.87 -2.75 -0.15
CA ARG A 139 -7.25 -2.29 0.06
C ARG A 139 -7.42 -0.83 -0.38
N ASN A 140 -7.08 -0.49 -1.62
CA ASN A 140 -7.20 0.88 -2.13
C ASN A 140 -6.73 1.90 -1.05
N THR A 141 -5.54 1.66 -0.50
CA THR A 141 -5.06 2.47 0.61
C THR A 141 -4.10 3.53 0.12
N THR A 142 -4.55 4.77 0.15
CA THR A 142 -3.76 5.93 -0.25
C THR A 142 -2.64 6.20 0.73
N TRP A 143 -1.43 6.27 0.24
CA TRP A 143 -0.27 6.74 1.01
C TRP A 143 -0.39 8.24 1.26
N THR A 144 -0.48 8.63 2.51
CA THR A 144 -0.49 10.02 2.95
C THR A 144 0.45 10.22 4.13
N GLN A 145 0.96 11.44 4.28
CA GLN A 145 1.86 11.76 5.39
C GLN A 145 1.23 11.40 6.75
N SER A 146 -0.05 11.72 6.98
CA SER A 146 -0.69 11.43 8.26
C SER A 146 -0.85 9.93 8.54
N ARG A 147 -1.11 9.12 7.51
CA ARG A 147 -1.20 7.65 7.67
C ARG A 147 0.15 7.04 7.96
N ASP A 148 1.18 7.56 7.30
CA ASP A 148 2.58 7.17 7.50
C ASP A 148 3.06 7.54 8.91
N THR A 149 2.88 8.79 9.32
CA THR A 149 3.43 9.31 10.58
C THR A 149 2.50 9.16 11.79
N ASP A 150 1.26 9.70 11.71
CA ASP A 150 0.36 9.78 12.86
C ASP A 150 -0.35 8.45 13.14
N VAL A 151 -0.74 7.72 12.07
CA VAL A 151 -1.39 6.40 12.19
C VAL A 151 -0.36 5.30 12.42
N GLY A 152 0.90 5.54 12.01
CA GLY A 152 2.01 4.61 12.22
C GLY A 152 1.97 3.41 11.29
N MET A 153 1.69 3.66 10.01
CA MET A 153 1.73 2.66 8.95
C MET A 153 2.91 2.91 8.03
N ASP A 154 3.58 1.85 7.59
CA ASP A 154 4.49 1.91 6.46
C ASP A 154 3.75 1.56 5.17
N PHE A 155 4.23 2.14 4.06
CA PHE A 155 3.67 1.94 2.73
C PHE A 155 4.74 1.40 1.79
N GLY A 156 4.37 0.40 1.01
CA GLY A 156 5.20 -0.10 -0.06
C GLY A 156 5.02 0.66 -1.38
N PRO A 157 5.56 0.13 -2.48
CA PRO A 157 5.46 0.76 -3.80
C PRO A 157 4.02 1.00 -4.20
N THR A 158 3.75 2.17 -4.80
CA THR A 158 2.44 2.47 -5.35
C THR A 158 2.11 1.49 -6.46
N THR A 159 1.06 0.69 -6.26
CA THR A 159 0.56 -0.26 -7.25
C THR A 159 -0.40 0.37 -8.24
N TYR A 160 -1.11 1.44 -7.83
CA TYR A 160 -2.03 2.16 -8.69
C TYR A 160 -2.05 3.65 -8.35
N PHE A 161 -1.83 4.51 -9.35
CA PHE A 161 -1.93 5.96 -9.23
C PHE A 161 -3.35 6.38 -9.58
N ASP A 162 -4.11 6.78 -8.59
CA ASP A 162 -5.49 7.24 -8.71
C ASP A 162 -5.64 8.73 -8.35
N GLY A 163 -6.85 9.19 -8.40
CA GLY A 163 -7.26 10.52 -7.96
C GLY A 163 -8.76 10.57 -7.75
N GLN A 164 -9.19 11.35 -6.78
CA GLN A 164 -10.60 11.49 -6.45
C GLN A 164 -11.37 12.24 -7.52
N GLN A 165 -12.52 11.71 -7.88
CA GLN A 165 -13.51 12.34 -8.74
C GLN A 165 -14.91 12.26 -8.10
N LEU A 166 -15.87 12.88 -8.75
CA LEU A 166 -17.27 12.89 -8.37
C LEU A 166 -18.08 12.17 -9.44
N MET A 167 -19.22 11.62 -9.06
CA MET A 167 -20.19 11.05 -9.99
C MET A 167 -21.59 11.56 -9.67
N GLY A 168 -22.25 12.11 -10.68
CA GLY A 168 -23.61 12.63 -10.63
C GLY A 168 -24.45 12.11 -11.79
N ARG A 169 -25.80 12.29 -11.71
CA ARG A 169 -26.68 11.87 -12.79
C ARG A 169 -26.72 12.93 -13.89
N ALA A 170 -26.62 12.51 -15.15
CA ALA A 170 -26.76 13.42 -16.30
C ALA A 170 -28.15 14.07 -16.34
N GLY A 171 -29.18 13.36 -15.87
CA GLY A 171 -30.54 13.90 -15.76
C GLY A 171 -30.68 15.09 -14.80
N ASP A 172 -29.78 15.22 -13.84
CA ASP A 172 -29.71 16.34 -12.89
C ASP A 172 -28.77 17.47 -13.41
N GLY A 173 -28.26 17.34 -14.64
CA GLY A 173 -27.46 18.36 -15.31
C GLY A 173 -25.94 18.13 -15.23
N PHE A 174 -25.49 17.05 -14.61
CA PHE A 174 -24.05 16.75 -14.51
C PHE A 174 -23.50 16.15 -15.80
N SER A 175 -22.26 16.47 -16.10
CA SER A 175 -21.53 15.98 -17.27
C SER A 175 -20.03 15.88 -16.97
N GLY A 176 -19.24 15.29 -17.87
CA GLY A 176 -17.79 15.28 -17.74
C GLY A 176 -17.13 16.66 -17.73
N ALA A 177 -17.86 17.72 -18.09
CA ALA A 177 -17.39 19.10 -18.01
C ALA A 177 -17.72 19.79 -16.67
N SER A 178 -18.52 19.15 -15.81
CA SER A 178 -18.86 19.69 -14.48
C SER A 178 -17.62 19.72 -13.57
N GLY A 179 -17.64 20.63 -12.60
CA GLY A 179 -16.61 20.80 -11.59
C GLY A 179 -17.15 20.79 -10.18
N VAL A 180 -16.28 21.02 -9.21
CA VAL A 180 -16.66 21.11 -7.78
C VAL A 180 -17.65 22.25 -7.53
N ALA A 181 -17.51 23.38 -8.21
CA ALA A 181 -18.43 24.49 -8.05
C ALA A 181 -19.89 24.18 -8.43
N ASP A 182 -20.10 23.18 -9.30
CA ASP A 182 -21.45 22.81 -9.77
C ASP A 182 -22.27 21.97 -8.76
N ILE A 183 -21.67 21.56 -7.63
CA ILE A 183 -22.35 20.79 -6.60
C ILE A 183 -22.78 21.63 -5.40
N ASP A 184 -22.88 22.98 -5.55
CA ASP A 184 -23.36 23.85 -4.45
C ASP A 184 -24.77 23.46 -4.03
N GLY A 185 -24.96 23.24 -2.73
CA GLY A 185 -26.21 22.79 -2.14
C GLY A 185 -26.54 21.31 -2.27
N ALA A 186 -25.66 20.50 -2.91
CA ALA A 186 -25.91 19.08 -3.13
C ALA A 186 -25.67 18.23 -1.88
N VAL A 187 -26.40 17.11 -1.80
CA VAL A 187 -26.10 16.00 -0.87
C VAL A 187 -25.02 15.13 -1.49
N VAL A 188 -23.82 15.17 -0.89
CA VAL A 188 -22.63 14.45 -1.35
C VAL A 188 -22.34 13.26 -0.43
N CYS A 189 -22.25 12.07 -0.98
CA CYS A 189 -22.05 10.85 -0.20
C CYS A 189 -20.70 10.19 -0.49
N THR A 190 -20.06 9.65 0.56
CA THR A 190 -18.77 8.95 0.48
C THR A 190 -18.58 7.98 1.64
N ASN A 191 -17.46 7.25 1.69
CA ASN A 191 -17.10 6.41 2.82
C ASN A 191 -16.50 7.21 3.98
N ALA A 192 -16.89 6.86 5.20
CA ALA A 192 -16.27 7.34 6.43
C ALA A 192 -14.80 6.88 6.55
N GLY A 193 -13.94 7.71 7.16
CA GLY A 193 -12.54 7.39 7.45
C GLY A 193 -11.61 7.35 6.23
N THR A 194 -12.03 7.99 5.13
CA THR A 194 -11.27 8.02 3.87
C THR A 194 -10.56 9.37 3.64
N THR A 195 -9.57 9.37 2.73
CA THR A 195 -9.01 10.59 2.17
C THR A 195 -10.08 11.37 1.41
N THR A 196 -10.95 10.66 0.70
CA THR A 196 -11.98 11.25 -0.15
C THR A 196 -13.06 12.00 0.63
N GLU A 197 -13.38 11.58 1.87
CA GLU A 197 -14.20 12.34 2.79
C GLU A 197 -13.58 13.71 3.13
N LYS A 198 -12.28 13.71 3.44
CA LYS A 198 -11.56 14.95 3.78
C LYS A 198 -11.37 15.86 2.57
N ASN A 199 -10.95 15.30 1.46
CA ASN A 199 -10.65 16.05 0.24
C ASN A 199 -11.89 16.77 -0.31
N ILE A 200 -13.08 16.14 -0.31
CA ILE A 200 -14.29 16.80 -0.80
C ILE A 200 -14.72 17.95 0.10
N ALA A 201 -14.55 17.82 1.41
CA ALA A 201 -14.82 18.92 2.34
C ALA A 201 -13.87 20.10 2.11
N ASP A 202 -12.57 19.81 1.89
CA ASP A 202 -11.56 20.85 1.59
C ASP A 202 -11.81 21.48 0.22
N ALA A 203 -12.18 20.69 -0.80
CA ALA A 203 -12.49 21.20 -2.14
C ALA A 203 -13.72 22.12 -2.13
N ALA A 204 -14.81 21.73 -1.47
CA ALA A 204 -16.00 22.56 -1.31
C ALA A 204 -15.69 23.88 -0.61
N LYS A 205 -14.88 23.82 0.45
CA LYS A 205 -14.42 25.02 1.15
C LYS A 205 -13.56 25.93 0.26
N ALA A 206 -12.67 25.35 -0.55
CA ALA A 206 -11.81 26.12 -1.47
C ALA A 206 -12.62 26.84 -2.55
N GLU A 207 -13.68 26.20 -3.07
CA GLU A 207 -14.61 26.79 -4.04
C GLU A 207 -15.60 27.77 -3.39
N GLY A 208 -15.70 27.80 -2.06
CA GLY A 208 -16.64 28.66 -1.33
C GLY A 208 -18.09 28.23 -1.46
N ILE A 209 -18.35 26.93 -1.70
CA ILE A 209 -19.66 26.32 -1.81
C ILE A 209 -20.05 25.56 -0.53
N ASN A 210 -21.36 25.27 -0.39
CA ASN A 210 -21.87 24.47 0.71
C ASN A 210 -22.38 23.13 0.17
N ILE A 211 -21.99 22.04 0.81
CA ILE A 211 -22.48 20.69 0.52
C ILE A 211 -23.04 20.07 1.80
N GLU A 212 -24.00 19.16 1.66
CA GLU A 212 -24.41 18.28 2.75
C GLU A 212 -23.63 16.96 2.62
N LEU A 213 -22.55 16.82 3.40
CA LEU A 213 -21.71 15.62 3.35
C LEU A 213 -22.30 14.52 4.22
N GLN A 214 -22.63 13.37 3.60
CA GLN A 214 -23.10 12.17 4.27
C GLN A 214 -22.08 11.04 4.10
N THR A 215 -21.78 10.32 5.18
CA THR A 215 -20.80 9.24 5.19
C THR A 215 -21.43 7.91 5.55
N PHE A 216 -20.95 6.85 4.92
CA PHE A 216 -21.39 5.47 5.10
C PHE A 216 -20.19 4.57 5.42
N GLU A 217 -20.44 3.42 6.04
CA GLU A 217 -19.37 2.48 6.41
C GLU A 217 -18.79 1.75 5.18
N ASP A 218 -19.62 1.42 4.18
CA ASP A 218 -19.16 0.81 2.94
C ASP A 218 -19.71 1.50 1.68
N PHE A 219 -19.02 1.31 0.55
CA PHE A 219 -19.38 1.99 -0.69
C PHE A 219 -20.57 1.38 -1.43
N ASN A 220 -21.03 0.18 -1.07
CA ASN A 220 -22.29 -0.35 -1.60
C ASN A 220 -23.45 0.48 -1.05
N GLN A 221 -23.44 0.81 0.24
CA GLN A 221 -24.45 1.69 0.85
C GLN A 221 -24.43 3.08 0.20
N VAL A 222 -23.24 3.64 -0.11
CA VAL A 222 -23.11 4.92 -0.84
C VAL A 222 -23.78 4.81 -2.21
N THR A 223 -23.49 3.74 -2.95
CA THR A 223 -24.05 3.52 -4.30
C THR A 223 -25.55 3.31 -4.26
N ASP A 224 -26.06 2.53 -3.30
CA ASP A 224 -27.50 2.31 -3.11
C ASP A 224 -28.22 3.61 -2.78
N ALA A 225 -27.66 4.44 -1.90
CA ALA A 225 -28.21 5.75 -1.56
C ALA A 225 -28.26 6.67 -2.80
N PHE A 226 -27.22 6.62 -3.65
CA PHE A 226 -27.18 7.37 -4.91
C PHE A 226 -28.22 6.87 -5.92
N ILE A 227 -28.34 5.56 -6.13
CA ILE A 227 -29.36 4.97 -7.03
C ILE A 227 -30.76 5.38 -6.60
N ASN A 228 -31.04 5.37 -5.31
CA ASN A 228 -32.34 5.69 -4.73
C ASN A 228 -32.61 7.20 -4.59
N GLY A 229 -31.67 8.06 -4.99
CA GLY A 229 -31.84 9.53 -4.95
C GLY A 229 -31.71 10.16 -3.57
N ALA A 230 -31.14 9.45 -2.59
CA ALA A 230 -30.81 10.01 -1.28
C ALA A 230 -29.52 10.84 -1.33
N CYS A 231 -28.64 10.55 -2.27
CA CYS A 231 -27.46 11.34 -2.60
C CYS A 231 -27.61 11.94 -4.00
N ASP A 232 -27.23 13.19 -4.17
CA ASP A 232 -27.17 13.85 -5.48
C ASP A 232 -25.85 13.46 -6.19
N ILE A 233 -24.78 13.38 -5.42
CA ILE A 233 -23.40 13.11 -5.84
C ILE A 233 -22.82 12.03 -4.95
N ILE A 234 -22.01 11.14 -5.56
CA ILE A 234 -21.09 10.30 -4.82
C ILE A 234 -19.66 10.62 -5.21
N THR A 235 -18.73 10.42 -4.27
CA THR A 235 -17.31 10.72 -4.49
C THR A 235 -16.41 9.68 -3.86
N THR A 236 -15.42 9.25 -4.61
CA THR A 236 -14.32 8.37 -4.20
C THR A 236 -13.22 8.42 -5.28
N ASP A 237 -12.29 7.48 -5.25
CA ASP A 237 -11.29 7.27 -6.30
C ASP A 237 -11.95 7.11 -7.68
N GLY A 238 -11.37 7.73 -8.70
CA GLY A 238 -11.92 7.73 -10.06
C GLY A 238 -12.06 6.32 -10.64
N SER A 239 -11.08 5.45 -10.39
CA SER A 239 -11.15 4.05 -10.82
C SER A 239 -12.33 3.30 -10.21
N ALA A 240 -12.62 3.54 -8.92
CA ALA A 240 -13.77 2.96 -8.24
C ALA A 240 -15.09 3.47 -8.81
N LEU A 241 -15.19 4.77 -9.17
CA LEU A 241 -16.38 5.33 -9.84
C LEU A 241 -16.59 4.70 -11.22
N VAL A 242 -15.50 4.50 -12.00
CA VAL A 242 -15.57 3.82 -13.31
C VAL A 242 -16.10 2.39 -13.13
N GLY A 243 -15.59 1.63 -12.17
CA GLY A 243 -16.05 0.29 -11.88
C GLY A 243 -17.53 0.26 -11.47
N ARG A 244 -17.97 1.16 -10.59
CA ARG A 244 -19.38 1.28 -10.17
C ARG A 244 -20.30 1.62 -11.33
N LYS A 245 -19.87 2.56 -12.17
CA LYS A 245 -20.63 2.92 -13.37
C LYS A 245 -20.78 1.73 -14.32
N ALA A 246 -19.71 0.99 -14.57
CA ALA A 246 -19.71 -0.17 -15.45
C ALA A 246 -20.64 -1.29 -14.99
N GLU A 247 -20.69 -1.55 -13.68
CA GLU A 247 -21.43 -2.71 -13.13
C GLU A 247 -22.81 -2.38 -12.58
N GLN A 248 -23.03 -1.16 -12.08
CA GLN A 248 -24.20 -0.85 -11.26
C GLN A 248 -25.07 0.29 -11.78
N GLN A 249 -24.67 0.97 -12.87
CA GLN A 249 -25.50 2.02 -13.46
C GLN A 249 -26.84 1.43 -13.93
N PRO A 250 -28.00 1.92 -13.40
CA PRO A 250 -29.31 1.49 -13.88
C PRO A 250 -29.51 1.84 -15.36
N ALA A 251 -30.22 1.00 -16.08
CA ALA A 251 -30.44 1.18 -17.52
C ALA A 251 -31.21 2.46 -17.89
N ASP A 252 -31.96 3.02 -16.96
CA ASP A 252 -32.77 4.25 -17.10
C ASP A 252 -32.06 5.50 -16.56
N GLN A 253 -30.82 5.37 -16.06
CA GLN A 253 -29.98 6.47 -15.59
C GLN A 253 -28.70 6.55 -16.41
N GLU A 254 -28.22 7.75 -16.61
CA GLU A 254 -26.86 7.99 -17.11
C GLU A 254 -26.06 8.73 -16.05
N TRP A 255 -24.86 8.17 -15.73
CA TRP A 255 -23.97 8.74 -14.73
C TRP A 255 -22.77 9.43 -15.41
N ALA A 256 -22.44 10.60 -14.94
CA ALA A 256 -21.28 11.37 -15.38
C ALA A 256 -20.22 11.40 -14.29
N ILE A 257 -18.98 11.07 -14.62
CA ILE A 257 -17.82 11.20 -13.73
C ILE A 257 -17.11 12.51 -14.08
N PHE A 258 -16.83 13.30 -13.05
CA PHE A 258 -16.22 14.63 -13.16
C PHE A 258 -15.47 15.04 -11.90
N PRO A 259 -14.65 16.11 -11.94
CA PRO A 259 -14.11 16.76 -13.13
C PRO A 259 -13.16 15.82 -13.89
N ALA A 260 -12.84 16.14 -15.15
CA ALA A 260 -11.89 15.33 -15.93
C ALA A 260 -10.50 15.25 -15.28
N THR A 261 -10.06 16.32 -14.61
CA THR A 261 -8.86 16.30 -13.77
C THR A 261 -9.27 15.99 -12.33
N PRO A 262 -8.77 14.90 -11.75
CA PRO A 262 -9.06 14.56 -10.34
C PRO A 262 -8.76 15.70 -9.37
N ILE A 263 -9.53 15.77 -8.29
CA ILE A 263 -9.38 16.81 -7.26
C ILE A 263 -8.29 16.47 -6.24
N SER A 264 -7.73 15.27 -6.27
CA SER A 264 -6.65 14.84 -5.39
C SER A 264 -5.67 13.90 -6.11
N LYS A 265 -4.59 13.56 -5.42
CA LYS A 265 -3.67 12.47 -5.77
C LYS A 265 -3.91 11.33 -4.77
N GLU A 266 -4.18 10.15 -5.29
CA GLU A 266 -4.41 8.94 -4.49
C GLU A 266 -3.43 7.84 -4.93
N PRO A 267 -2.15 7.87 -4.46
CA PRO A 267 -1.21 6.77 -4.70
C PRO A 267 -1.61 5.60 -3.81
N LEU A 268 -2.14 4.54 -4.41
CA LEU A 268 -2.61 3.34 -3.73
C LEU A 268 -1.50 2.30 -3.69
N GLY A 269 -1.32 1.65 -2.54
CA GLY A 269 -0.28 0.64 -2.38
C GLY A 269 -0.48 -0.26 -1.16
N PRO A 270 0.38 -1.28 -1.02
CA PRO A 270 0.39 -2.12 0.18
C PRO A 270 0.70 -1.28 1.41
N THR A 271 0.05 -1.65 2.51
CA THR A 271 0.21 -0.97 3.80
C THR A 271 0.41 -2.03 4.88
N TYR A 272 1.39 -1.84 5.74
CA TYR A 272 1.76 -2.78 6.81
C TYR A 272 2.26 -2.02 8.04
N GLY A 273 2.52 -2.74 9.14
CA GLY A 273 3.02 -2.15 10.38
C GLY A 273 4.43 -1.62 10.24
N GLN A 274 4.75 -0.55 10.98
CA GLN A 274 6.09 0.05 11.02
C GLN A 274 7.11 -0.85 11.72
N ASN A 275 8.39 -0.56 11.43
CA ASN A 275 9.56 -1.16 12.11
C ASN A 275 9.77 -2.66 11.84
N ASP A 276 9.26 -3.19 10.73
CA ASP A 276 9.52 -4.55 10.26
C ASP A 276 10.09 -4.51 8.83
N SER A 277 11.39 -4.24 8.72
CA SER A 277 12.05 -4.12 7.43
C SER A 277 12.08 -5.43 6.66
N ALA A 278 12.18 -6.58 7.33
CA ALA A 278 12.18 -7.88 6.67
C ALA A 278 10.85 -8.17 5.96
N PHE A 279 9.72 -7.88 6.62
CA PHE A 279 8.41 -8.01 6.01
C PHE A 279 8.17 -6.95 4.92
N ALA A 280 8.60 -5.71 5.19
CA ALA A 280 8.53 -4.62 4.22
C ALA A 280 9.29 -4.96 2.93
N ASP A 281 10.52 -5.49 3.02
CA ASP A 281 11.31 -5.90 1.88
C ASP A 281 10.62 -7.02 1.09
N ALA A 282 10.08 -8.05 1.75
CA ALA A 282 9.35 -9.13 1.10
C ALA A 282 8.11 -8.61 0.33
N VAL A 283 7.31 -7.72 0.91
CA VAL A 283 6.14 -7.12 0.25
C VAL A 283 6.56 -6.20 -0.90
N ASN A 284 7.53 -5.32 -0.65
CA ASN A 284 7.95 -4.31 -1.63
C ASN A 284 8.58 -4.97 -2.87
N TRP A 285 9.48 -5.92 -2.67
CA TRP A 285 10.13 -6.61 -3.77
C TRP A 285 9.19 -7.56 -4.52
N THR A 286 8.12 -8.06 -3.87
CA THR A 286 7.03 -8.74 -4.57
C THR A 286 6.35 -7.81 -5.58
N VAL A 287 6.01 -6.59 -5.17
CA VAL A 287 5.41 -5.60 -6.08
C VAL A 287 6.40 -5.20 -7.17
N TYR A 288 7.65 -4.88 -6.83
CA TYR A 288 8.69 -4.54 -7.81
C TYR A 288 8.95 -5.69 -8.80
N ALA A 289 8.91 -6.94 -8.34
CA ALA A 289 9.11 -8.08 -9.24
C ALA A 289 8.05 -8.13 -10.35
N THR A 290 6.79 -7.82 -10.05
CA THR A 290 5.74 -7.73 -11.08
C THR A 290 5.99 -6.60 -12.08
N MET A 291 6.51 -5.46 -11.62
CA MET A 291 6.84 -4.29 -12.45
C MET A 291 8.08 -4.55 -13.33
N ILE A 292 9.15 -5.15 -12.75
CA ILE A 292 10.36 -5.52 -13.51
C ILE A 292 10.05 -6.58 -14.57
N ALA A 293 9.24 -7.56 -14.24
CA ALA A 293 8.82 -8.59 -15.19
C ALA A 293 8.02 -7.97 -16.35
N ASP A 294 7.09 -7.06 -16.07
CA ASP A 294 6.31 -6.33 -17.07
C ASP A 294 7.22 -5.48 -17.99
N GLU A 295 8.16 -4.72 -17.42
CA GLU A 295 9.13 -3.90 -18.14
C GLU A 295 9.97 -4.74 -19.14
N ASN A 296 10.29 -5.97 -18.75
CA ASN A 296 11.10 -6.89 -19.55
C ASN A 296 10.26 -7.84 -20.43
N GLY A 297 8.94 -7.69 -20.46
CA GLY A 297 8.03 -8.52 -21.25
C GLY A 297 7.92 -9.98 -20.74
N ILE A 298 8.26 -10.20 -19.47
CA ILE A 298 8.11 -11.51 -18.82
C ILE A 298 6.73 -11.55 -18.16
N ASN A 299 5.93 -12.55 -18.52
CA ASN A 299 4.56 -12.71 -18.05
C ASN A 299 4.27 -14.16 -17.69
N GLN A 300 3.06 -14.45 -17.23
CA GLN A 300 2.65 -15.80 -16.83
C GLN A 300 2.82 -16.83 -17.96
N GLY A 301 2.73 -16.43 -19.23
CA GLY A 301 2.82 -17.33 -20.38
C GLY A 301 4.24 -17.67 -20.82
N ASN A 302 5.27 -16.93 -20.40
CA ASN A 302 6.65 -17.13 -20.85
C ASN A 302 7.70 -17.19 -19.72
N VAL A 303 7.28 -17.12 -18.46
CA VAL A 303 8.20 -17.12 -17.31
C VAL A 303 9.05 -18.39 -17.22
N ASP A 304 8.52 -19.56 -17.61
CA ASP A 304 9.25 -20.84 -17.60
C ASP A 304 10.45 -20.79 -18.56
N ASP A 305 10.22 -20.30 -19.78
CA ASP A 305 11.27 -20.13 -20.77
C ASP A 305 12.29 -19.09 -20.32
N ALA A 306 11.83 -18.00 -19.71
CA ALA A 306 12.69 -16.94 -19.20
C ALA A 306 13.54 -17.40 -17.99
N ALA A 307 13.01 -18.25 -17.12
CA ALA A 307 13.77 -18.86 -16.03
C ALA A 307 14.84 -19.85 -16.53
N ALA A 308 14.50 -20.64 -17.54
CA ALA A 308 15.45 -21.59 -18.14
C ALA A 308 16.53 -20.90 -18.96
N ASN A 309 16.24 -19.79 -19.63
CA ASN A 309 17.10 -19.02 -20.53
C ASN A 309 16.91 -17.53 -20.32
N PRO A 310 17.42 -16.94 -19.22
CA PRO A 310 17.19 -15.54 -18.89
C PRO A 310 17.65 -14.59 -20.01
N PRO A 311 16.80 -13.67 -20.50
CA PRO A 311 17.17 -12.74 -21.56
C PRO A 311 18.19 -11.70 -21.08
N THR A 312 18.25 -11.42 -19.78
CA THR A 312 19.22 -10.53 -19.14
C THR A 312 19.67 -11.11 -17.80
N ALA A 313 20.83 -10.66 -17.31
CA ALA A 313 21.30 -11.06 -15.98
C ALA A 313 20.36 -10.59 -14.85
N GLU A 314 19.63 -9.47 -15.05
CA GLU A 314 18.62 -9.01 -14.10
C GLU A 314 17.45 -9.98 -13.99
N ILE A 315 16.93 -10.46 -15.12
CA ILE A 315 15.87 -11.49 -15.12
C ILE A 315 16.38 -12.81 -14.55
N GLY A 316 17.64 -13.18 -14.81
CA GLY A 316 18.27 -14.34 -14.20
C GLY A 316 18.24 -14.28 -12.66
N ARG A 317 18.61 -13.13 -12.10
CA ARG A 317 18.55 -12.89 -10.65
C ARG A 317 17.11 -12.82 -10.13
N LEU A 318 16.23 -12.11 -10.84
CA LEU A 318 14.83 -11.96 -10.46
C LEU A 318 14.12 -13.34 -10.33
N LEU A 319 14.40 -14.25 -11.25
CA LEU A 319 13.76 -15.56 -11.29
C LEU A 319 14.53 -16.65 -10.52
N GLY A 320 15.57 -16.27 -9.75
CA GLY A 320 16.27 -17.15 -8.83
C GLY A 320 17.37 -18.02 -9.46
N GLY A 321 17.74 -17.77 -10.73
CA GLY A 321 18.79 -18.51 -11.44
C GLY A 321 20.21 -18.04 -11.13
N GLU A 322 20.39 -16.82 -10.65
CA GLU A 322 21.68 -16.19 -10.35
C GLU A 322 21.61 -15.33 -9.09
N GLY A 323 22.58 -15.52 -8.20
CA GLY A 323 22.68 -14.75 -6.97
C GLY A 323 21.76 -15.25 -5.86
N GLU A 324 21.76 -14.54 -4.72
CA GLU A 324 21.05 -14.93 -3.51
C GLU A 324 20.13 -13.80 -2.99
N LEU A 325 19.63 -12.95 -3.89
CA LEU A 325 18.87 -11.76 -3.51
C LEU A 325 17.60 -12.10 -2.70
N GLN A 326 16.87 -13.14 -3.12
CA GLN A 326 15.64 -13.57 -2.44
C GLN A 326 15.98 -14.26 -1.11
N SER A 327 17.03 -15.08 -1.09
CA SER A 327 17.49 -15.76 0.13
C SER A 327 17.98 -14.75 1.18
N ALA A 328 18.62 -13.67 0.76
CA ALA A 328 19.02 -12.57 1.66
C ALA A 328 17.82 -11.86 2.32
N MET A 329 16.62 -11.95 1.74
CA MET A 329 15.36 -11.46 2.33
C MET A 329 14.62 -12.53 3.15
N GLY A 330 15.18 -13.73 3.31
CA GLY A 330 14.51 -14.86 3.97
C GLY A 330 13.44 -15.54 3.12
N LEU A 331 13.47 -15.34 1.80
CA LEU A 331 12.56 -15.98 0.86
C LEU A 331 13.23 -17.15 0.12
N SER A 332 12.43 -18.01 -0.52
CA SER A 332 12.96 -19.01 -1.44
C SER A 332 13.66 -18.35 -2.63
N ALA A 333 14.72 -18.96 -3.15
CA ALA A 333 15.47 -18.41 -4.29
C ALA A 333 14.57 -18.17 -5.51
N ASP A 334 13.53 -18.96 -5.70
CA ASP A 334 12.56 -18.87 -6.79
C ASP A 334 11.31 -18.06 -6.45
N ALA A 335 11.30 -17.31 -5.34
CA ALA A 335 10.14 -16.58 -4.83
C ALA A 335 9.44 -15.74 -5.92
N PHE A 336 10.18 -14.96 -6.69
CA PHE A 336 9.59 -14.11 -7.71
C PHE A 336 9.24 -14.85 -9.00
N TYR A 337 9.88 -16.00 -9.29
CA TYR A 337 9.36 -16.93 -10.29
C TYR A 337 7.97 -17.44 -9.88
N GLN A 338 7.78 -17.80 -8.60
CA GLN A 338 6.48 -18.26 -8.09
C GLN A 338 5.42 -17.15 -8.23
N VAL A 339 5.77 -15.89 -8.00
CA VAL A 339 4.87 -14.75 -8.22
C VAL A 339 4.40 -14.69 -9.67
N ILE A 340 5.35 -14.66 -10.61
CA ILE A 340 5.00 -14.46 -12.03
C ILE A 340 4.31 -15.67 -12.61
N SER A 341 4.73 -16.89 -12.25
CA SER A 341 4.12 -18.12 -12.77
C SER A 341 2.69 -18.34 -12.26
N GLN A 342 2.41 -18.01 -11.01
CA GLN A 342 1.10 -18.27 -10.40
C GLN A 342 0.12 -17.09 -10.55
N VAL A 343 0.61 -15.86 -10.54
CA VAL A 343 -0.24 -14.66 -10.55
C VAL A 343 -0.05 -13.80 -11.81
N GLY A 344 1.19 -13.68 -12.28
CA GLY A 344 1.53 -12.87 -13.45
C GLY A 344 2.33 -11.61 -13.10
N ASN A 345 2.69 -10.85 -14.13
CA ASN A 345 3.33 -9.56 -14.01
C ASN A 345 2.30 -8.43 -13.80
N TYR A 346 2.76 -7.18 -13.73
CA TYR A 346 1.89 -6.02 -13.53
C TYR A 346 0.80 -5.90 -14.62
N SER A 347 1.14 -6.12 -15.90
CA SER A 347 0.17 -6.12 -17.00
C SER A 347 -0.85 -7.24 -16.87
N ASP A 348 -0.40 -8.47 -16.56
CA ASP A 348 -1.31 -9.61 -16.41
C ASP A 348 -2.38 -9.34 -15.34
N ILE A 349 -1.96 -8.76 -14.20
CA ILE A 349 -2.87 -8.41 -13.10
C ILE A 349 -3.79 -7.25 -13.50
N PHE A 350 -3.25 -6.18 -14.09
CA PHE A 350 -4.01 -5.02 -14.52
C PHE A 350 -5.06 -5.37 -15.58
N ASP A 351 -4.65 -6.09 -16.62
CA ASP A 351 -5.50 -6.42 -17.76
C ASP A 351 -6.61 -7.40 -17.40
N ARG A 352 -6.35 -8.26 -16.41
CA ARG A 352 -7.35 -9.21 -15.91
C ARG A 352 -8.50 -8.51 -15.19
N HIS A 353 -8.24 -7.42 -14.47
CA HIS A 353 -9.20 -6.84 -13.54
C HIS A 353 -9.69 -5.44 -13.89
N LEU A 354 -8.84 -4.60 -14.47
CA LEU A 354 -9.13 -3.18 -14.67
C LEU A 354 -9.46 -2.85 -16.15
N THR A 355 -8.77 -3.48 -17.08
CA THR A 355 -9.05 -3.29 -18.53
C THR A 355 -10.50 -3.64 -18.91
N PRO A 356 -11.14 -4.71 -18.37
CA PRO A 356 -12.55 -4.99 -18.68
C PRO A 356 -13.54 -3.90 -18.22
N LEU A 357 -13.15 -3.08 -17.25
CA LEU A 357 -13.94 -1.94 -16.77
C LEU A 357 -13.74 -0.67 -17.61
N GLY A 358 -12.89 -0.73 -18.65
CA GLY A 358 -12.54 0.41 -19.48
C GLY A 358 -11.42 1.29 -18.90
N ILE A 359 -10.72 0.82 -17.88
CA ILE A 359 -9.54 1.49 -17.31
C ILE A 359 -8.32 1.08 -18.14
N THR A 360 -7.56 2.06 -18.65
CA THR A 360 -6.40 1.83 -19.51
C THR A 360 -5.11 2.34 -18.88
N ARG A 361 -4.00 1.66 -19.18
CA ARG A 361 -2.66 2.11 -18.79
C ARG A 361 -2.10 3.16 -19.74
N GLU A 362 -2.39 3.03 -21.04
CA GLU A 362 -1.86 3.91 -22.08
C GLU A 362 -2.23 5.37 -21.82
N GLY A 363 -1.21 6.23 -21.79
CA GLY A 363 -1.37 7.67 -21.54
C GLY A 363 -1.74 8.04 -20.12
N SER A 364 -1.74 7.09 -19.18
CA SER A 364 -2.03 7.32 -17.76
C SER A 364 -0.77 7.25 -16.89
N ALA A 365 -0.88 7.66 -15.62
CA ALA A 365 0.17 7.49 -14.63
C ALA A 365 0.50 5.99 -14.35
N ASN A 366 -0.41 5.09 -14.68
CA ASN A 366 -0.24 3.65 -14.50
C ASN A 366 0.46 2.94 -15.68
N ALA A 367 0.92 3.68 -16.68
CA ALA A 367 1.82 3.16 -17.70
C ALA A 367 3.24 2.94 -17.12
N GLN A 368 4.04 2.10 -17.78
CA GLN A 368 5.45 1.94 -17.43
C GLN A 368 6.19 3.27 -17.61
N TRP A 369 7.25 3.49 -16.84
CA TRP A 369 8.07 4.70 -16.96
C TRP A 369 8.66 4.88 -18.36
N THR A 370 8.96 3.79 -19.08
CA THR A 370 9.40 3.78 -20.48
C THR A 370 8.33 4.32 -21.43
N ASP A 371 7.06 4.23 -21.07
CA ASP A 371 5.90 4.69 -21.82
C ASP A 371 5.35 6.01 -21.30
N GLY A 372 6.09 6.68 -20.41
CA GLY A 372 5.78 7.99 -19.86
C GLY A 372 4.88 7.97 -18.61
N GLY A 373 4.65 6.80 -18.02
CA GLY A 373 3.92 6.64 -16.75
C GLY A 373 4.82 6.73 -15.52
N LEU A 374 4.29 6.30 -14.39
CA LEU A 374 4.96 6.33 -13.07
C LEU A 374 5.22 4.93 -12.50
N ILE A 375 4.85 3.86 -13.23
CA ILE A 375 5.19 2.50 -12.81
C ILE A 375 6.68 2.30 -13.03
N TYR A 376 7.42 2.24 -11.93
CA TYR A 376 8.87 2.20 -11.91
C TYR A 376 9.36 1.32 -10.75
N ALA A 377 10.29 0.43 -11.02
CA ALA A 377 10.93 -0.41 -10.02
C ALA A 377 12.44 -0.17 -9.98
N PRO A 378 13.09 -0.27 -8.79
CA PRO A 378 14.53 -0.31 -8.70
C PRO A 378 15.07 -1.60 -9.34
N PRO A 379 16.31 -1.60 -9.87
CA PRO A 379 16.87 -2.78 -10.53
C PRO A 379 17.16 -3.92 -9.55
N ALA A 380 16.90 -5.17 -9.94
CA ALA A 380 17.25 -6.38 -9.21
C ALA A 380 18.76 -6.68 -9.35
N ARG A 381 19.57 -6.18 -8.39
CA ARG A 381 21.04 -6.28 -8.41
C ARG A 381 21.62 -6.56 -7.03
#